data_55d78b3330beece2acd6f20371b5b3ac
#
_entry.id   55d78b3330beece2acd6f20371b5b3ac
#
_cell.length_a   1.000
_cell.length_b   1.000
_cell.length_c   1.000
_cell.angle_alpha   90.00
_cell.angle_beta   90.00
_cell.angle_gamma   90.00
#
_symmetry.space_group_name_H-M   'P 1'
#
loop_
_entity.id
_entity.type
_entity.pdbx_description
1 polymer ?
#
loop_
_entity_poly.entity_id
_entity_poly.type
_entity_poly.pdbx_seq_one_letter_code
_entity_poly.pdbx_strand_id
1 'polypeptide(L)'
;RHAAVAVATELELERELERELELERALSSRSIEVAGGDFHGRKVSLWELLFSKYVCEAKRRELLGKARDGSLTLDELARLLAALVQEAVEQSSKVTFRGLRRQVTASDLLDSGIIDKDTLADLVQGSKTVEQVTQMASVKRYLDGTGCIAGVLVPSKAEPAQTDKMSIYQAMRKGILRQGTALVLLEAQAATGFLVDPLTNQKLSVDEAVSSGLVGSELHEKLLSAERAVTGYTDPYTGAQISLFQAMQKELIVREHGIRLLEAQIATGGIIDPVHSHRLPVEAAYQRGYFDHEVSRVLSDPSDDTKGFFDPNTHENLTYMQLLRRCVPDPDTGLLMLQLMDKGSVLYQLSEDARKALQTARTTVSAGLFQGQSVTLWELLFSRYVPERRRQDLLRKYKAGTLSISEMTALLTAIVTGAAGRGRAASSQETTQQEPPPPAHNGDAGSSRQDGERHAAVAVATELELERELE
;
A
#
# COMPACT_ATOMS: atom_id res chain seq x y z
N ARG A 1 28.27 -34.93 -41.43
CA ARG A 1 28.00 -33.49 -41.70
C ARG A 1 27.21 -32.85 -40.57
N HIS A 2 26.21 -33.51 -39.96
CA HIS A 2 25.43 -32.93 -38.84
C HIS A 2 26.22 -32.73 -37.54
N ALA A 3 27.14 -33.65 -37.22
CA ALA A 3 27.97 -33.53 -36.01
C ALA A 3 29.01 -32.39 -36.11
N ALA A 4 29.55 -32.13 -37.28
CA ALA A 4 30.48 -31.02 -37.49
C ALA A 4 29.81 -29.63 -37.42
N VAL A 5 28.54 -29.54 -37.85
CA VAL A 5 27.75 -28.30 -37.73
C VAL A 5 27.37 -28.03 -36.28
N ALA A 6 27.02 -29.05 -35.52
CA ALA A 6 26.69 -28.92 -34.07
C ALA A 6 27.92 -28.45 -33.27
N VAL A 7 29.10 -29.00 -33.52
CA VAL A 7 30.34 -28.58 -32.84
C VAL A 7 30.76 -27.18 -33.26
N ALA A 8 30.52 -26.76 -34.50
CA ALA A 8 30.81 -25.40 -34.94
C ALA A 8 29.88 -24.37 -34.26
N THR A 9 28.59 -24.68 -34.12
CA THR A 9 27.62 -23.84 -33.40
C THR A 9 27.92 -23.75 -31.89
N GLU A 10 28.40 -24.84 -31.28
CA GLU A 10 28.77 -24.87 -29.88
C GLU A 10 30.01 -23.99 -29.60
N LEU A 11 31.03 -24.10 -30.44
CA LEU A 11 32.24 -23.25 -30.41
C LEU A 11 31.95 -21.76 -30.68
N GLU A 12 30.98 -21.44 -31.53
CA GLU A 12 30.53 -20.06 -31.76
C GLU A 12 29.80 -19.51 -30.54
N LEU A 13 28.97 -20.31 -29.89
CA LEU A 13 28.26 -19.93 -28.66
C LEU A 13 29.24 -19.69 -27.50
N GLU A 14 30.24 -20.56 -27.32
CA GLU A 14 31.29 -20.38 -26.33
C GLU A 14 32.08 -19.07 -26.54
N ARG A 15 32.44 -18.76 -27.77
CA ARG A 15 33.14 -17.52 -28.11
C ARG A 15 32.28 -16.27 -27.91
N GLU A 16 30.98 -16.36 -28.16
CA GLU A 16 30.05 -15.26 -27.85
C GLU A 16 29.95 -15.04 -26.33
N LEU A 17 29.83 -16.11 -25.60
CA LEU A 17 29.78 -16.03 -24.13
C LEU A 17 31.06 -15.46 -23.50
N GLU A 18 32.23 -15.88 -24.04
CA GLU A 18 33.52 -15.30 -23.59
C GLU A 18 33.61 -13.80 -23.88
N ARG A 19 33.17 -13.35 -25.07
CA ARG A 19 33.13 -11.92 -25.42
C ARG A 19 32.17 -11.12 -24.50
N GLU A 20 31.03 -11.70 -24.16
CA GLU A 20 30.10 -11.05 -23.23
C GLU A 20 30.70 -10.90 -21.82
N LEU A 21 31.36 -11.94 -21.33
CA LEU A 21 32.05 -11.91 -20.02
C LEU A 21 33.24 -10.92 -20.01
N GLU A 22 33.99 -10.82 -21.12
CA GLU A 22 35.07 -9.84 -21.26
C GLU A 22 34.53 -8.40 -21.25
N LEU A 23 33.43 -8.15 -21.97
CA LEU A 23 32.78 -6.83 -21.99
C LEU A 23 32.23 -6.48 -20.60
N GLU A 24 31.58 -7.39 -19.91
CA GLU A 24 31.09 -7.17 -18.53
C GLU A 24 32.22 -6.82 -17.58
N ARG A 25 33.35 -7.55 -17.65
CA ARG A 25 34.55 -7.26 -16.84
C ARG A 25 35.13 -5.89 -17.15
N ALA A 26 35.20 -5.51 -18.42
CA ALA A 26 35.72 -4.21 -18.86
C ALA A 26 34.81 -3.08 -18.35
N LEU A 27 33.50 -3.23 -18.46
CA LEU A 27 32.51 -2.26 -17.98
C LEU A 27 32.47 -2.17 -16.43
N SER A 28 32.66 -3.28 -15.75
CA SER A 28 32.69 -3.34 -14.28
C SER A 28 33.98 -2.76 -13.70
N SER A 29 35.11 -2.86 -14.45
CA SER A 29 36.41 -2.32 -14.00
C SER A 29 36.56 -0.82 -14.23
N ARG A 30 35.81 -0.27 -15.19
CA ARG A 30 35.86 1.16 -15.50
C ARG A 30 34.83 1.92 -14.68
N SER A 31 35.29 2.86 -13.85
CA SER A 31 34.44 3.70 -13.01
C SER A 31 34.59 5.17 -13.36
N ILE A 32 33.50 5.90 -13.27
CA ILE A 32 33.45 7.35 -13.42
C ILE A 32 32.72 7.98 -12.22
N GLU A 33 33.01 9.24 -11.96
CA GLU A 33 32.29 10.02 -10.96
C GLU A 33 31.05 10.64 -11.60
N VAL A 34 29.88 10.42 -10.98
CA VAL A 34 28.59 10.94 -11.46
C VAL A 34 27.99 11.84 -10.40
N ALA A 35 27.84 13.11 -10.73
CA ALA A 35 27.32 14.12 -9.80
C ALA A 35 25.81 14.05 -9.58
N GLY A 36 25.06 13.49 -10.52
CA GLY A 36 23.60 13.47 -10.52
C GLY A 36 23.00 12.21 -9.93
N GLY A 37 21.71 12.29 -9.61
CA GLY A 37 20.91 11.17 -9.12
C GLY A 37 21.39 10.59 -7.80
N ASP A 38 21.18 9.29 -7.60
CA ASP A 38 21.58 8.57 -6.38
C ASP A 38 23.08 8.45 -6.17
N PHE A 39 23.84 8.83 -7.17
CA PHE A 39 25.29 8.63 -7.15
C PHE A 39 26.03 9.69 -6.35
N HIS A 40 25.51 10.91 -6.25
CA HIS A 40 26.00 12.00 -5.38
C HIS A 40 27.53 12.19 -5.39
N GLY A 41 28.14 12.16 -6.58
CA GLY A 41 29.58 12.29 -6.73
C GLY A 41 30.39 11.02 -6.40
N ARG A 42 29.73 9.85 -6.23
CA ARG A 42 30.44 8.58 -6.08
C ARG A 42 31.05 8.12 -7.40
N LYS A 43 32.14 7.37 -7.28
CA LYS A 43 32.66 6.60 -8.40
C LYS A 43 31.82 5.35 -8.62
N VAL A 44 31.26 5.23 -9.80
CA VAL A 44 30.33 4.16 -10.19
C VAL A 44 30.86 3.48 -11.44
N SER A 45 30.79 2.15 -11.53
CA SER A 45 31.21 1.42 -12.71
C SER A 45 30.26 1.68 -13.90
N LEU A 46 30.79 1.56 -15.11
CA LEU A 46 29.95 1.69 -16.31
C LEU A 46 28.85 0.61 -16.35
N TRP A 47 29.12 -0.58 -15.82
CA TRP A 47 28.13 -1.64 -15.67
C TRP A 47 26.98 -1.22 -14.78
N GLU A 48 27.29 -0.71 -13.58
CA GLU A 48 26.27 -0.22 -12.64
C GLU A 48 25.44 0.92 -13.23
N LEU A 49 26.06 1.85 -13.98
CA LEU A 49 25.35 2.93 -14.68
C LEU A 49 24.42 2.43 -15.77
N LEU A 50 24.86 1.46 -16.59
CA LEU A 50 24.04 0.86 -17.64
C LEU A 50 22.80 0.17 -17.10
N PHE A 51 22.89 -0.47 -15.93
CA PHE A 51 21.79 -1.18 -15.28
C PHE A 51 21.07 -0.32 -14.21
N SER A 52 21.40 0.96 -14.12
CA SER A 52 20.71 1.88 -13.24
C SER A 52 19.31 2.22 -13.76
N LYS A 53 18.48 2.74 -12.86
CA LYS A 53 17.14 3.24 -13.16
C LYS A 53 17.10 4.42 -14.15
N TYR A 54 18.22 5.04 -14.44
CA TYR A 54 18.33 6.18 -15.36
C TYR A 54 18.49 5.78 -16.83
N VAL A 55 18.75 4.51 -17.11
CA VAL A 55 18.96 4.02 -18.48
C VAL A 55 17.85 3.02 -18.83
N CYS A 56 16.98 3.37 -19.77
CA CYS A 56 15.91 2.48 -20.21
C CYS A 56 16.48 1.26 -20.97
N GLU A 57 15.70 0.18 -21.02
CA GLU A 57 16.16 -1.09 -21.59
C GLU A 57 16.54 -1.00 -23.07
N ALA A 58 15.77 -0.25 -23.86
CA ALA A 58 16.06 -0.03 -25.27
C ALA A 58 17.41 0.66 -25.46
N LYS A 59 17.71 1.69 -24.68
CA LYS A 59 18.97 2.43 -24.73
C LYS A 59 20.13 1.57 -24.24
N ARG A 60 19.92 0.77 -23.21
CA ARG A 60 20.92 -0.18 -22.70
C ARG A 60 21.33 -1.18 -23.77
N ARG A 61 20.35 -1.80 -24.45
CA ARG A 61 20.62 -2.75 -25.56
C ARG A 61 21.39 -2.08 -26.69
N GLU A 62 21.02 -0.87 -27.08
CA GLU A 62 21.72 -0.09 -28.09
C GLU A 62 23.19 0.14 -27.71
N LEU A 63 23.43 0.64 -26.48
CA LEU A 63 24.78 0.94 -26.03
C LEU A 63 25.66 -0.29 -25.87
N LEU A 64 25.10 -1.39 -25.31
CA LEU A 64 25.81 -2.67 -25.21
C LEU A 64 26.15 -3.24 -26.62
N GLY A 65 25.23 -3.16 -27.56
CA GLY A 65 25.47 -3.56 -28.92
C GLY A 65 26.64 -2.80 -29.55
N LYS A 66 26.65 -1.47 -29.44
CA LYS A 66 27.73 -0.60 -29.92
C LYS A 66 29.06 -0.80 -29.23
N ALA A 67 29.03 -1.11 -27.93
CA ALA A 67 30.25 -1.46 -27.20
C ALA A 67 30.79 -2.82 -27.61
N ARG A 68 29.91 -3.78 -27.93
CA ARG A 68 30.27 -5.13 -28.37
C ARG A 68 30.88 -5.14 -29.79
N ASP A 69 30.34 -4.36 -30.70
CA ASP A 69 30.82 -4.29 -32.09
C ASP A 69 32.01 -3.32 -32.25
N GLY A 70 32.43 -2.65 -31.17
CA GLY A 70 33.58 -1.74 -31.19
C GLY A 70 33.28 -0.36 -31.78
N SER A 71 32.03 -0.08 -32.14
CA SER A 71 31.64 1.23 -32.68
C SER A 71 31.55 2.31 -31.58
N LEU A 72 31.62 1.92 -30.32
CA LEU A 72 31.62 2.81 -29.17
C LEU A 72 32.73 2.44 -28.18
N THR A 73 33.65 3.37 -27.94
CA THR A 73 34.71 3.17 -26.94
C THR A 73 34.19 3.30 -25.51
N LEU A 74 34.92 2.72 -24.55
CA LEU A 74 34.54 2.83 -23.13
C LEU A 74 34.50 4.28 -22.60
N ASP A 75 35.39 5.15 -23.15
CA ASP A 75 35.41 6.56 -22.76
C ASP A 75 34.23 7.35 -23.35
N GLU A 76 33.83 7.01 -24.58
CA GLU A 76 32.61 7.58 -25.19
C GLU A 76 31.35 7.08 -24.46
N LEU A 77 31.32 5.79 -24.15
CA LEU A 77 30.21 5.20 -23.36
C LEU A 77 30.10 5.86 -21.98
N ALA A 78 31.24 6.10 -21.31
CA ALA A 78 31.27 6.79 -20.03
C ALA A 78 30.65 8.20 -20.09
N ARG A 79 31.01 8.97 -21.12
CA ARG A 79 30.46 10.33 -21.33
C ARG A 79 28.96 10.28 -21.65
N LEU A 80 28.55 9.34 -22.49
CA LEU A 80 27.13 9.16 -22.83
C LEU A 80 26.29 8.76 -21.62
N LEU A 81 26.79 7.83 -20.79
CA LEU A 81 26.09 7.41 -19.59
C LEU A 81 25.98 8.54 -18.57
N ALA A 82 27.04 9.30 -18.35
CA ALA A 82 27.00 10.48 -17.48
C ALA A 82 25.98 11.53 -17.96
N ALA A 83 25.95 11.80 -19.27
CA ALA A 83 24.97 12.70 -19.88
C ALA A 83 23.53 12.18 -19.76
N LEU A 84 23.31 10.89 -19.98
CA LEU A 84 21.98 10.27 -19.84
C LEU A 84 21.45 10.35 -18.41
N VAL A 85 22.31 10.10 -17.41
CA VAL A 85 21.93 10.24 -15.99
C VAL A 85 21.56 11.67 -15.70
N GLN A 86 22.39 12.63 -16.11
CA GLN A 86 22.12 14.05 -15.87
C GLN A 86 20.82 14.50 -16.53
N GLU A 87 20.59 14.13 -17.78
CA GLU A 87 19.35 14.43 -18.51
C GLU A 87 18.12 13.80 -17.83
N ALA A 88 18.22 12.54 -17.43
CA ALA A 88 17.11 11.85 -16.74
C ALA A 88 16.76 12.53 -15.42
N VAL A 89 17.74 12.96 -14.63
CA VAL A 89 17.54 13.70 -13.38
C VAL A 89 16.88 15.05 -13.65
N GLU A 90 17.36 15.80 -14.64
CA GLU A 90 16.79 17.10 -15.00
C GLU A 90 15.36 16.99 -15.50
N GLN A 91 15.07 16.03 -16.38
CA GLN A 91 13.73 15.82 -16.92
C GLN A 91 12.76 15.32 -15.83
N SER A 92 13.18 14.35 -15.02
CA SER A 92 12.34 13.81 -13.94
C SER A 92 12.00 14.83 -12.86
N SER A 93 12.86 15.83 -12.62
CA SER A 93 12.59 16.91 -11.66
C SER A 93 11.60 17.96 -12.17
N LYS A 94 11.33 18.01 -13.47
CA LYS A 94 10.37 18.94 -14.08
C LYS A 94 8.93 18.42 -14.08
N VAL A 95 8.74 17.11 -14.02
CA VAL A 95 7.42 16.48 -13.97
C VAL A 95 6.99 16.35 -12.51
N THR A 96 5.84 16.90 -12.15
CA THR A 96 5.34 16.93 -10.78
C THR A 96 3.97 16.30 -10.65
N PHE A 97 3.74 15.68 -9.49
CA PHE A 97 2.49 15.06 -9.06
C PHE A 97 1.99 15.75 -7.78
N ARG A 98 0.72 15.65 -7.52
CA ARG A 98 0.16 16.11 -6.24
C ARG A 98 0.51 15.10 -5.14
N GLY A 99 1.30 15.53 -4.15
CA GLY A 99 1.59 14.76 -2.95
C GLY A 99 0.62 15.08 -1.80
N LEU A 100 0.93 14.55 -0.61
CA LEU A 100 0.09 14.72 0.58
C LEU A 100 0.05 16.15 1.09
N ARG A 101 1.17 16.85 1.04
CA ARG A 101 1.27 18.27 1.48
C ARG A 101 1.98 19.15 0.47
N ARG A 102 2.84 18.56 -0.36
CA ARG A 102 3.65 19.25 -1.36
C ARG A 102 3.58 18.51 -2.68
N GLN A 103 4.05 19.14 -3.74
CA GLN A 103 4.24 18.46 -5.01
C GLN A 103 5.40 17.46 -4.90
N VAL A 104 5.23 16.33 -5.57
CA VAL A 104 6.18 15.23 -5.66
C VAL A 104 6.72 15.20 -7.09
N THR A 105 8.04 15.11 -7.26
CA THR A 105 8.63 15.01 -8.59
C THR A 105 8.61 13.56 -9.09
N ALA A 106 8.64 13.39 -10.42
CA ALA A 106 8.81 12.07 -11.01
C ALA A 106 10.13 11.43 -10.57
N SER A 107 11.15 12.24 -10.28
CA SER A 107 12.40 11.79 -9.68
C SER A 107 12.18 11.13 -8.31
N ASP A 108 11.38 11.75 -7.44
CA ASP A 108 11.07 11.18 -6.12
C ASP A 108 10.34 9.83 -6.25
N LEU A 109 9.41 9.71 -7.19
CA LEU A 109 8.69 8.47 -7.45
C LEU A 109 9.60 7.38 -8.05
N LEU A 110 10.50 7.75 -8.96
CA LEU A 110 11.51 6.84 -9.51
C LEU A 110 12.48 6.35 -8.42
N ASP A 111 12.96 7.26 -7.57
CA ASP A 111 13.90 6.96 -6.49
C ASP A 111 13.30 6.05 -5.43
N SER A 112 12.00 6.12 -5.26
CA SER A 112 11.23 5.27 -4.33
C SER A 112 10.80 3.93 -4.95
N GLY A 113 11.04 3.72 -6.26
CA GLY A 113 10.61 2.52 -6.96
C GLY A 113 9.10 2.47 -7.28
N ILE A 114 8.38 3.59 -7.13
CA ILE A 114 6.93 3.70 -7.40
C ILE A 114 6.66 3.72 -8.90
N ILE A 115 7.50 4.39 -9.67
CA ILE A 115 7.50 4.33 -11.13
C ILE A 115 8.82 3.74 -11.61
N ASP A 116 8.78 3.10 -12.76
CA ASP A 116 9.97 2.63 -13.46
C ASP A 116 10.47 3.65 -14.49
N LYS A 117 11.65 3.36 -15.07
CA LYS A 117 12.25 4.20 -16.10
C LYS A 117 11.44 4.27 -17.40
N ASP A 118 10.65 3.25 -17.68
CA ASP A 118 9.82 3.22 -18.89
C ASP A 118 8.62 4.15 -18.72
N THR A 119 8.00 4.16 -17.53
CA THR A 119 6.95 5.13 -17.18
C THR A 119 7.49 6.56 -17.17
N LEU A 120 8.71 6.79 -16.66
CA LEU A 120 9.35 8.10 -16.73
C LEU A 120 9.58 8.53 -18.19
N ALA A 121 10.07 7.63 -19.05
CA ALA A 121 10.25 7.91 -20.47
C ALA A 121 8.93 8.27 -21.15
N ASP A 122 7.86 7.57 -20.85
CA ASP A 122 6.51 7.86 -21.36
C ASP A 122 6.03 9.26 -20.92
N LEU A 123 6.28 9.67 -19.69
CA LEU A 123 5.96 10.99 -19.17
C LEU A 123 6.76 12.10 -19.87
N VAL A 124 8.06 11.89 -20.05
CA VAL A 124 8.96 12.85 -20.70
C VAL A 124 8.64 13.01 -22.18
N GLN A 125 8.32 11.93 -22.86
CA GLN A 125 7.95 11.92 -24.28
C GLN A 125 6.51 12.36 -24.53
N GLY A 126 5.68 12.45 -23.48
CA GLY A 126 4.28 12.83 -23.59
C GLY A 126 3.35 11.73 -24.07
N SER A 127 3.81 10.47 -24.14
CA SER A 127 2.95 9.32 -24.46
C SER A 127 2.00 8.94 -23.32
N LYS A 128 2.32 9.32 -22.07
CA LYS A 128 1.42 9.28 -20.92
C LYS A 128 1.38 10.63 -20.23
N THR A 129 0.20 11.01 -19.75
CA THR A 129 0.02 12.23 -18.95
C THR A 129 0.26 11.95 -17.48
N VAL A 130 0.49 13.00 -16.69
CA VAL A 130 0.60 12.91 -15.21
C VAL A 130 -0.68 12.31 -14.62
N GLU A 131 -1.85 12.70 -15.14
CA GLU A 131 -3.14 12.19 -14.67
C GLU A 131 -3.28 10.68 -14.95
N GLN A 132 -2.87 10.21 -16.13
CA GLN A 132 -2.92 8.78 -16.46
C GLN A 132 -2.02 7.97 -15.53
N VAL A 133 -0.80 8.44 -15.27
CA VAL A 133 0.14 7.77 -14.37
C VAL A 133 -0.37 7.81 -12.92
N THR A 134 -0.93 8.94 -12.48
CA THR A 134 -1.53 9.06 -11.15
C THR A 134 -2.68 8.07 -10.91
N GLN A 135 -3.45 7.75 -11.96
CA GLN A 135 -4.55 6.79 -11.86
C GLN A 135 -4.12 5.31 -11.92
N MET A 136 -2.87 5.04 -12.27
CA MET A 136 -2.33 3.66 -12.16
C MET A 136 -2.37 3.22 -10.69
N ALA A 137 -2.93 2.03 -10.42
CA ALA A 137 -3.09 1.52 -9.06
C ALA A 137 -1.77 1.48 -8.26
N SER A 138 -0.68 1.08 -8.93
CA SER A 138 0.68 1.05 -8.38
C SER A 138 1.26 2.43 -8.02
N VAL A 139 0.69 3.51 -8.54
CA VAL A 139 1.13 4.89 -8.26
C VAL A 139 0.14 5.59 -7.33
N LYS A 140 -1.15 5.47 -7.60
CA LYS A 140 -2.23 6.10 -6.83
C LYS A 140 -2.16 5.77 -5.35
N ARG A 141 -1.88 4.52 -5.04
CA ARG A 141 -1.70 4.01 -3.67
C ARG A 141 -0.70 4.84 -2.86
N TYR A 142 0.41 5.21 -3.48
CA TYR A 142 1.49 5.94 -2.80
C TYR A 142 1.32 7.46 -2.79
N LEU A 143 0.48 7.99 -3.66
CA LEU A 143 0.12 9.42 -3.68
C LEU A 143 -1.13 9.72 -2.84
N ASP A 144 -2.20 8.96 -3.05
CA ASP A 144 -3.51 9.20 -2.42
C ASP A 144 -3.81 8.26 -1.24
N GLY A 145 -3.13 7.11 -1.19
CA GLY A 145 -3.46 6.02 -0.28
C GLY A 145 -4.65 5.19 -0.78
N THR A 146 -5.01 4.17 0.01
CA THR A 146 -6.12 3.24 -0.30
C THR A 146 -7.40 3.55 0.46
N GLY A 147 -7.39 4.55 1.31
CA GLY A 147 -8.53 4.98 2.11
C GLY A 147 -8.43 4.58 3.58
N CYS A 148 -8.88 5.48 4.44
CA CYS A 148 -9.01 5.28 5.87
C CYS A 148 -10.48 5.05 6.25
N ILE A 149 -10.74 4.75 7.54
CA ILE A 149 -12.11 4.75 8.08
C ILE A 149 -12.60 6.20 8.14
N ALA A 150 -13.49 6.56 7.22
CA ALA A 150 -13.89 7.95 6.98
C ALA A 150 -15.00 8.43 7.92
N GLY A 151 -15.83 7.51 8.41
CA GLY A 151 -16.96 7.82 9.25
C GLY A 151 -17.71 6.57 9.67
N VAL A 152 -18.91 6.76 10.16
CA VAL A 152 -19.78 5.67 10.62
C VAL A 152 -21.14 5.71 9.93
N LEU A 153 -21.73 4.52 9.77
CA LEU A 153 -23.13 4.33 9.40
C LEU A 153 -23.89 3.87 10.63
N VAL A 154 -24.94 4.56 10.98
CA VAL A 154 -25.74 4.30 12.18
C VAL A 154 -27.16 3.91 11.74
N PRO A 155 -27.82 2.93 12.37
CA PRO A 155 -29.22 2.64 12.08
C PRO A 155 -30.09 3.88 12.20
N SER A 156 -30.87 4.20 11.15
CA SER A 156 -31.74 5.38 11.17
C SER A 156 -32.87 5.18 12.17
N LYS A 157 -33.14 6.22 12.93
CA LYS A 157 -34.30 6.22 13.84
C LYS A 157 -35.64 6.42 13.12
N ALA A 158 -35.59 7.06 11.93
CA ALA A 158 -36.79 7.35 11.14
C ALA A 158 -37.22 6.13 10.32
N GLU A 159 -36.27 5.44 9.73
CA GLU A 159 -36.51 4.27 8.87
C GLU A 159 -35.54 3.12 9.23
N PRO A 160 -36.01 2.07 9.92
CA PRO A 160 -35.16 0.98 10.43
C PRO A 160 -34.37 0.22 9.33
N ALA A 161 -34.76 0.36 8.06
CA ALA A 161 -34.06 -0.26 6.94
C ALA A 161 -32.92 0.59 6.35
N GLN A 162 -32.81 1.85 6.79
CA GLN A 162 -31.81 2.81 6.32
C GLN A 162 -30.75 3.07 7.38
N THR A 163 -29.62 3.59 6.95
CA THR A 163 -28.52 4.04 7.81
C THR A 163 -28.28 5.54 7.60
N ASP A 164 -28.01 6.22 8.70
CA ASP A 164 -27.58 7.62 8.68
C ASP A 164 -26.06 7.68 8.65
N LYS A 165 -25.52 8.43 7.70
CA LYS A 165 -24.09 8.67 7.58
C LYS A 165 -23.67 9.84 8.46
N MET A 166 -22.59 9.67 9.22
CA MET A 166 -22.05 10.76 10.04
C MET A 166 -20.53 10.66 10.19
N SER A 167 -19.91 11.79 10.51
CA SER A 167 -18.48 11.83 10.86
C SER A 167 -18.22 11.14 12.21
N ILE A 168 -16.96 10.74 12.42
CA ILE A 168 -16.51 10.12 13.67
C ILE A 168 -16.75 11.09 14.85
N TYR A 169 -16.44 12.37 14.65
CA TYR A 169 -16.64 13.40 15.68
C TYR A 169 -18.13 13.60 16.02
N GLN A 170 -19.00 13.65 15.02
CA GLN A 170 -20.44 13.72 15.26
C GLN A 170 -20.96 12.52 16.06
N ALA A 171 -20.51 11.31 15.72
CA ALA A 171 -20.87 10.09 16.44
C ALA A 171 -20.40 10.13 17.90
N MET A 172 -19.22 10.68 18.16
CA MET A 172 -18.72 10.93 19.52
C MET A 172 -19.59 11.94 20.26
N ARG A 173 -19.90 13.08 19.63
CA ARG A 173 -20.72 14.13 20.26
C ARG A 173 -22.13 13.67 20.57
N LYS A 174 -22.68 12.77 19.77
CA LYS A 174 -24.01 12.15 20.01
C LYS A 174 -23.95 10.99 21.01
N GLY A 175 -22.78 10.66 21.56
CA GLY A 175 -22.60 9.54 22.48
C GLY A 175 -22.75 8.15 21.84
N ILE A 176 -22.72 8.05 20.53
CA ILE A 176 -22.79 6.80 19.76
C ILE A 176 -21.45 6.07 19.83
N LEU A 177 -20.35 6.80 19.67
CA LEU A 177 -18.99 6.32 19.90
C LEU A 177 -18.46 6.85 21.25
N ARG A 178 -17.71 6.01 21.94
CA ARG A 178 -16.94 6.44 23.11
C ARG A 178 -15.82 7.39 22.68
N GLN A 179 -15.51 8.37 23.53
CA GLN A 179 -14.50 9.39 23.23
C GLN A 179 -13.14 8.78 22.89
N GLY A 180 -12.68 7.77 23.63
CA GLY A 180 -11.40 7.10 23.36
C GLY A 180 -11.37 6.41 22.01
N THR A 181 -12.43 5.70 21.64
CA THR A 181 -12.55 5.03 20.34
C THR A 181 -12.56 6.05 19.21
N ALA A 182 -13.35 7.10 19.33
CA ALA A 182 -13.42 8.15 18.31
C ALA A 182 -12.08 8.88 18.14
N LEU A 183 -11.39 9.18 19.23
CA LEU A 183 -10.09 9.84 19.20
C LEU A 183 -9.05 8.99 18.44
N VAL A 184 -8.98 7.70 18.73
CA VAL A 184 -8.04 6.78 18.05
C VAL A 184 -8.32 6.71 16.55
N LEU A 185 -9.58 6.68 16.14
CA LEU A 185 -9.96 6.68 14.71
C LEU A 185 -9.64 8.02 14.03
N LEU A 186 -9.84 9.14 14.71
CA LEU A 186 -9.49 10.47 14.19
C LEU A 186 -7.97 10.67 14.13
N GLU A 187 -7.22 10.20 15.10
CA GLU A 187 -5.75 10.19 15.06
C GLU A 187 -5.23 9.37 13.87
N ALA A 188 -5.85 8.23 13.59
CA ALA A 188 -5.51 7.42 12.41
C ALA A 188 -5.79 8.17 11.10
N GLN A 189 -6.89 8.90 10.98
CA GLN A 189 -7.15 9.78 9.82
C GLN A 189 -6.05 10.84 9.68
N ALA A 190 -5.74 11.56 10.73
CA ALA A 190 -4.73 12.61 10.73
C ALA A 190 -3.34 12.06 10.36
N ALA A 191 -2.96 10.91 10.90
CA ALA A 191 -1.66 10.26 10.67
C ALA A 191 -1.53 9.58 9.31
N THR A 192 -2.62 9.37 8.59
CA THR A 192 -2.64 8.71 7.26
C THR A 192 -2.89 9.67 6.11
N GLY A 193 -2.97 10.96 6.38
CA GLY A 193 -3.08 11.98 5.37
C GLY A 193 -3.97 13.15 5.75
N PHE A 194 -5.27 12.93 5.86
CA PHE A 194 -6.27 13.97 6.09
C PHE A 194 -7.39 13.49 7.00
N LEU A 195 -7.99 14.43 7.72
CA LEU A 195 -9.32 14.24 8.27
C LEU A 195 -10.35 14.27 7.15
N VAL A 196 -11.31 13.37 7.19
CA VAL A 196 -12.30 13.19 6.12
C VAL A 196 -13.68 13.60 6.61
N ASP A 197 -14.33 14.46 5.85
CA ASP A 197 -15.77 14.72 6.00
C ASP A 197 -16.55 13.74 5.12
N PRO A 198 -17.21 12.72 5.67
CA PRO A 198 -17.92 11.72 4.88
C PRO A 198 -19.19 12.27 4.21
N LEU A 199 -19.70 13.43 4.64
CA LEU A 199 -20.90 14.03 4.08
C LEU A 199 -20.59 14.81 2.80
N THR A 200 -19.45 15.51 2.77
CA THR A 200 -19.03 16.34 1.64
C THR A 200 -17.91 15.73 0.81
N ASN A 201 -17.36 14.59 1.23
CA ASN A 201 -16.18 13.94 0.65
C ASN A 201 -14.93 14.86 0.61
N GLN A 202 -14.82 15.77 1.56
CA GLN A 202 -13.67 16.66 1.67
C GLN A 202 -12.58 16.03 2.53
N LYS A 203 -11.34 16.23 2.11
CA LYS A 203 -10.12 15.88 2.84
C LYS A 203 -9.49 17.14 3.38
N LEU A 204 -9.38 17.25 4.69
CA LEU A 204 -8.96 18.45 5.41
C LEU A 204 -7.72 18.17 6.26
N SER A 205 -6.81 19.15 6.35
CA SER A 205 -5.81 19.17 7.40
C SER A 205 -6.48 19.34 8.78
N VAL A 206 -5.75 19.12 9.85
CA VAL A 206 -6.29 19.29 11.21
C VAL A 206 -6.77 20.72 11.44
N ASP A 207 -6.00 21.73 11.01
CA ASP A 207 -6.37 23.14 11.16
C ASP A 207 -7.64 23.49 10.37
N GLU A 208 -7.75 23.01 9.13
CA GLU A 208 -8.94 23.19 8.30
C GLU A 208 -10.16 22.49 8.91
N ALA A 209 -9.98 21.29 9.45
CA ALA A 209 -11.07 20.53 10.07
C ALA A 209 -11.60 21.19 11.34
N VAL A 210 -10.72 21.76 12.16
CA VAL A 210 -11.12 22.54 13.33
C VAL A 210 -11.83 23.83 12.90
N SER A 211 -11.29 24.55 11.92
CA SER A 211 -11.86 25.79 11.41
C SER A 211 -13.23 25.61 10.78
N SER A 212 -13.46 24.48 10.09
CA SER A 212 -14.74 24.14 9.46
C SER A 212 -15.76 23.51 10.44
N GLY A 213 -15.35 23.18 11.66
CA GLY A 213 -16.19 22.52 12.64
C GLY A 213 -16.39 21.01 12.42
N LEU A 214 -15.61 20.38 11.53
CA LEU A 214 -15.61 18.93 11.37
C LEU A 214 -15.16 18.23 12.64
N VAL A 215 -14.23 18.82 13.38
CA VAL A 215 -13.79 18.41 14.72
C VAL A 215 -13.75 19.62 15.64
N GLY A 216 -13.96 19.41 16.94
CA GLY A 216 -13.90 20.47 17.93
C GLY A 216 -12.46 20.86 18.28
N SER A 217 -12.31 22.10 18.77
CA SER A 217 -11.01 22.65 19.20
C SER A 217 -10.39 21.89 20.36
N GLU A 218 -11.18 21.18 21.16
CA GLU A 218 -10.70 20.34 22.26
C GLU A 218 -9.82 19.16 21.81
N LEU A 219 -9.94 18.76 20.53
CA LEU A 219 -9.12 17.70 19.95
C LEU A 219 -7.93 18.22 19.13
N HIS A 220 -7.84 19.53 18.92
CA HIS A 220 -6.87 20.16 18.01
C HIS A 220 -5.43 19.70 18.27
N GLU A 221 -4.93 19.86 19.50
CA GLU A 221 -3.54 19.52 19.85
C GLU A 221 -3.24 18.03 19.68
N LYS A 222 -4.16 17.15 20.03
CA LYS A 222 -4.00 15.70 19.90
C LYS A 222 -3.95 15.28 18.44
N LEU A 223 -4.86 15.82 17.62
CA LEU A 223 -4.90 15.51 16.20
C LEU A 223 -3.74 16.14 15.43
N LEU A 224 -3.31 17.34 15.82
CA LEU A 224 -2.12 17.97 15.25
C LEU A 224 -0.86 17.17 15.55
N SER A 225 -0.74 16.61 16.74
CA SER A 225 0.36 15.70 17.10
C SER A 225 0.38 14.46 16.21
N ALA A 226 -0.79 13.86 15.94
CA ALA A 226 -0.90 12.72 15.03
C ALA A 226 -0.61 13.09 13.56
N GLU A 227 -1.01 14.28 13.13
CA GLU A 227 -0.74 14.79 11.76
C GLU A 227 0.75 14.94 11.48
N ARG A 228 1.60 15.10 12.50
CA ARG A 228 3.06 15.11 12.34
C ARG A 228 3.61 13.81 11.74
N ALA A 229 2.90 12.72 11.82
CA ALA A 229 3.25 11.51 11.08
C ALA A 229 3.24 11.72 9.55
N VAL A 230 2.53 12.73 9.06
CA VAL A 230 2.44 13.13 7.65
C VAL A 230 3.34 14.34 7.37
N THR A 231 3.31 15.34 8.23
CA THR A 231 4.04 16.60 8.02
C THR A 231 5.50 16.55 8.48
N GLY A 232 5.84 15.57 9.30
CA GLY A 232 7.17 15.40 9.90
C GLY A 232 7.23 15.89 11.35
N TYR A 233 8.09 15.22 12.12
CA TYR A 233 8.50 15.66 13.45
C TYR A 233 9.77 16.49 13.31
N THR A 234 9.94 17.49 14.15
CA THR A 234 11.19 18.27 14.17
C THR A 234 12.16 17.63 15.14
N ASP A 235 13.30 17.21 14.64
CA ASP A 235 14.40 16.73 15.48
C ASP A 235 14.91 17.90 16.34
N PRO A 236 14.85 17.79 17.67
CA PRO A 236 15.25 18.89 18.58
C PRO A 236 16.75 19.20 18.52
N TYR A 237 17.58 18.28 18.00
CA TYR A 237 19.03 18.47 17.94
C TYR A 237 19.50 19.05 16.61
N THR A 238 18.86 18.65 15.51
CA THR A 238 19.28 19.05 14.16
C THR A 238 18.34 20.05 13.50
N GLY A 239 17.11 20.20 14.00
CA GLY A 239 16.06 20.97 13.36
C GLY A 239 15.49 20.33 12.08
N ALA A 240 15.97 19.15 11.70
CA ALA A 240 15.52 18.45 10.50
C ALA A 240 14.13 17.84 10.69
N GLN A 241 13.37 17.74 9.61
CA GLN A 241 12.12 16.99 9.58
C GLN A 241 12.42 15.48 9.51
N ILE A 242 11.86 14.72 10.44
CA ILE A 242 12.06 13.29 10.57
C ILE A 242 10.73 12.54 10.51
N SER A 243 10.79 11.26 10.15
CA SER A 243 9.63 10.39 10.04
C SER A 243 9.07 10.00 11.41
N LEU A 244 7.86 9.43 11.40
CA LEU A 244 7.23 8.84 12.57
C LEU A 244 8.13 7.79 13.24
N PHE A 245 8.73 6.89 12.46
CA PHE A 245 9.62 5.86 12.98
C PHE A 245 10.88 6.47 13.62
N GLN A 246 11.51 7.44 12.97
CA GLN A 246 12.67 8.14 13.54
C GLN A 246 12.33 8.91 14.81
N ALA A 247 11.12 9.49 14.89
CA ALA A 247 10.62 10.15 16.08
C ALA A 247 10.43 9.16 17.25
N MET A 248 9.96 7.94 16.94
CA MET A 248 9.87 6.85 17.93
C MET A 248 11.24 6.45 18.46
N GLN A 249 12.23 6.29 17.56
CA GLN A 249 13.61 5.97 17.95
C GLN A 249 14.26 7.04 18.84
N LYS A 250 13.85 8.28 18.66
CA LYS A 250 14.34 9.42 19.46
C LYS A 250 13.47 9.73 20.69
N GLU A 251 12.52 8.84 21.00
CA GLU A 251 11.61 8.98 22.14
C GLU A 251 10.78 10.28 22.12
N LEU A 252 10.57 10.88 20.95
CA LEU A 252 9.71 12.05 20.79
C LEU A 252 8.23 11.69 20.79
N ILE A 253 7.92 10.43 20.60
CA ILE A 253 6.58 9.85 20.66
C ILE A 253 6.62 8.52 21.40
N VAL A 254 5.60 8.23 22.18
CA VAL A 254 5.47 6.95 22.89
C VAL A 254 5.41 5.80 21.88
N ARG A 255 6.20 4.75 22.11
CA ARG A 255 6.39 3.64 21.17
C ARG A 255 5.07 2.99 20.76
N GLU A 256 4.20 2.65 21.72
CA GLU A 256 2.92 2.00 21.44
C GLU A 256 2.00 2.88 20.58
N HIS A 257 2.00 4.17 20.84
CA HIS A 257 1.26 5.12 20.03
C HIS A 257 1.82 5.22 18.61
N GLY A 258 3.15 5.30 18.48
CA GLY A 258 3.81 5.34 17.18
C GLY A 258 3.58 4.08 16.35
N ILE A 259 3.64 2.89 16.95
CA ILE A 259 3.35 1.62 16.28
C ILE A 259 1.92 1.60 15.75
N ARG A 260 0.95 2.07 16.53
CA ARG A 260 -0.45 2.16 16.10
C ARG A 260 -0.64 3.08 14.88
N LEU A 261 0.05 4.22 14.85
CA LEU A 261 0.02 5.13 13.71
C LEU A 261 0.74 4.56 12.47
N LEU A 262 1.86 3.86 12.66
CA LEU A 262 2.56 3.14 11.58
C LEU A 262 1.68 2.05 10.97
N GLU A 263 1.02 1.28 11.79
CA GLU A 263 0.08 0.26 11.33
C GLU A 263 -1.03 0.88 10.48
N ALA A 264 -1.61 1.98 10.92
CA ALA A 264 -2.62 2.70 10.16
C ALA A 264 -2.06 3.20 8.80
N GLN A 265 -0.82 3.68 8.76
CA GLN A 265 -0.18 4.09 7.50
C GLN A 265 -0.01 2.93 6.53
N ILE A 266 0.51 1.79 7.01
CA ILE A 266 0.70 0.58 6.21
C ILE A 266 -0.66 0.08 5.67
N ALA A 267 -1.66 0.01 6.54
CA ALA A 267 -3.01 -0.44 6.18
C ALA A 267 -3.72 0.46 5.16
N THR A 268 -3.29 1.70 5.01
CA THR A 268 -3.89 2.69 4.11
C THR A 268 -3.01 3.06 2.91
N GLY A 269 -2.02 2.24 2.60
CA GLY A 269 -1.25 2.38 1.37
C GLY A 269 0.27 2.42 1.51
N GLY A 270 0.83 2.56 2.71
CA GLY A 270 2.27 2.52 2.95
C GLY A 270 2.75 3.59 3.94
N ILE A 271 3.98 3.43 4.40
CA ILE A 271 4.64 4.36 5.33
C ILE A 271 4.83 5.70 4.63
N ILE A 272 4.50 6.79 5.32
CA ILE A 272 4.59 8.14 4.78
C ILE A 272 6.00 8.69 4.99
N ASP A 273 6.57 9.19 3.90
CA ASP A 273 7.78 10.01 3.90
C ASP A 273 7.39 11.49 4.03
N PRO A 274 7.62 12.11 5.18
CA PRO A 274 7.24 13.50 5.37
C PRO A 274 8.12 14.48 4.58
N VAL A 275 9.34 14.09 4.22
CA VAL A 275 10.27 14.93 3.47
C VAL A 275 9.84 15.04 2.01
N HIS A 276 9.45 13.92 1.39
CA HIS A 276 9.02 13.88 -0.02
C HIS A 276 7.50 13.95 -0.20
N SER A 277 6.72 13.88 0.88
CA SER A 277 5.27 14.10 0.90
C SER A 277 4.45 13.06 0.12
N HIS A 278 4.89 11.81 0.18
CA HIS A 278 4.19 10.66 -0.38
C HIS A 278 4.45 9.40 0.46
N ARG A 279 3.70 8.34 0.17
CA ARG A 279 3.92 7.04 0.81
C ARG A 279 5.04 6.28 0.10
N LEU A 280 5.61 5.32 0.80
CA LEU A 280 6.73 4.51 0.32
C LEU A 280 6.34 3.03 0.25
N PRO A 281 6.82 2.30 -0.76
CA PRO A 281 6.94 0.84 -0.69
C PRO A 281 7.80 0.43 0.52
N VAL A 282 7.52 -0.74 1.09
CA VAL A 282 8.23 -1.24 2.28
C VAL A 282 9.73 -1.25 2.08
N GLU A 283 10.21 -1.73 0.94
CA GLU A 283 11.64 -1.76 0.61
C GLU A 283 12.29 -0.36 0.66
N ALA A 284 11.64 0.63 0.05
CA ALA A 284 12.13 2.01 0.09
C ALA A 284 12.11 2.59 1.51
N ALA A 285 11.10 2.23 2.32
CA ALA A 285 11.04 2.64 3.71
C ALA A 285 12.18 2.04 4.55
N TYR A 286 12.55 0.78 4.32
CA TYR A 286 13.73 0.16 4.93
C TYR A 286 15.02 0.89 4.54
N GLN A 287 15.22 1.13 3.25
CA GLN A 287 16.42 1.79 2.72
C GLN A 287 16.60 3.21 3.27
N ARG A 288 15.49 3.92 3.50
CA ARG A 288 15.52 5.29 4.06
C ARG A 288 15.57 5.33 5.58
N GLY A 289 15.54 4.17 6.25
CA GLY A 289 15.52 4.10 7.72
C GLY A 289 14.22 4.60 8.35
N TYR A 290 13.10 4.44 7.65
CA TYR A 290 11.75 4.80 8.12
C TYR A 290 10.98 3.59 8.66
N PHE A 291 11.63 2.44 8.66
CA PHE A 291 11.08 1.18 9.12
C PHE A 291 12.21 0.19 9.39
N ASP A 292 12.04 -0.75 10.33
CA ASP A 292 13.02 -1.80 10.61
C ASP A 292 12.37 -3.18 10.82
N HIS A 293 13.21 -4.21 10.89
CA HIS A 293 12.76 -5.58 11.07
C HIS A 293 12.09 -5.84 12.43
N GLU A 294 12.47 -5.10 13.47
CA GLU A 294 11.86 -5.25 14.79
C GLU A 294 10.41 -4.80 14.76
N VAL A 295 10.13 -3.60 14.23
CA VAL A 295 8.78 -3.08 14.09
C VAL A 295 7.97 -3.93 13.11
N SER A 296 8.57 -4.39 12.01
CA SER A 296 7.93 -5.34 11.08
C SER A 296 7.47 -6.61 11.78
N ARG A 297 8.30 -7.17 12.67
CA ARG A 297 7.96 -8.36 13.45
C ARG A 297 6.80 -8.08 14.41
N VAL A 298 6.83 -6.95 15.13
CA VAL A 298 5.76 -6.55 16.05
C VAL A 298 4.43 -6.41 15.31
N LEU A 299 4.42 -5.72 14.16
CA LEU A 299 3.22 -5.52 13.36
C LEU A 299 2.68 -6.82 12.74
N SER A 300 3.53 -7.81 12.53
CA SER A 300 3.18 -9.10 11.95
C SER A 300 2.72 -10.13 12.98
N ASP A 301 2.94 -9.89 14.27
CA ASP A 301 2.58 -10.82 15.35
C ASP A 301 1.08 -10.71 15.67
N PRO A 302 0.27 -11.73 15.36
CA PRO A 302 -1.16 -11.70 15.65
C PRO A 302 -1.49 -11.75 17.15
N SER A 303 -0.52 -12.14 18.00
CA SER A 303 -0.67 -12.23 19.45
C SER A 303 -0.26 -10.96 20.20
N ASP A 304 0.32 -9.98 19.50
CA ASP A 304 0.77 -8.74 20.13
C ASP A 304 -0.41 -7.89 20.61
N ASP A 305 -0.36 -7.50 21.88
CA ASP A 305 -1.39 -6.67 22.54
C ASP A 305 -1.38 -5.19 22.08
N THR A 306 -0.43 -4.81 21.23
CA THR A 306 -0.36 -3.46 20.63
C THR A 306 -1.49 -3.13 19.67
N LYS A 307 -2.37 -4.11 19.35
CA LYS A 307 -3.62 -3.90 18.65
C LYS A 307 -4.44 -2.84 19.36
N GLY A 308 -4.52 -1.66 18.76
CA GLY A 308 -5.05 -0.48 19.43
C GLY A 308 -6.36 0.05 18.89
N PHE A 309 -7.02 -0.66 17.97
CA PHE A 309 -8.27 -0.25 17.35
C PHE A 309 -9.43 -1.10 17.88
N PHE A 310 -10.29 -0.44 18.64
CA PHE A 310 -11.44 -1.08 19.26
C PHE A 310 -12.64 -1.11 18.30
N ASP A 311 -13.18 -2.30 18.04
CA ASP A 311 -14.43 -2.45 17.29
C ASP A 311 -15.61 -2.21 18.22
N PRO A 312 -16.39 -1.13 18.03
CA PRO A 312 -17.53 -0.82 18.88
C PRO A 312 -18.67 -1.84 18.79
N ASN A 313 -18.69 -2.68 17.76
CA ASN A 313 -19.71 -3.70 17.58
C ASN A 313 -19.38 -5.00 18.33
N THR A 314 -18.16 -5.49 18.18
CA THR A 314 -17.74 -6.80 18.73
C THR A 314 -16.98 -6.68 20.03
N HIS A 315 -16.56 -5.46 20.41
CA HIS A 315 -15.72 -5.14 21.56
C HIS A 315 -14.34 -5.78 21.55
N GLU A 316 -13.86 -6.13 20.36
CA GLU A 316 -12.51 -6.66 20.15
C GLU A 316 -11.49 -5.53 19.94
N ASN A 317 -10.26 -5.77 20.40
CA ASN A 317 -9.12 -4.99 19.98
C ASN A 317 -8.55 -5.60 18.69
N LEU A 318 -8.50 -4.81 17.64
CA LEU A 318 -8.11 -5.24 16.30
C LEU A 318 -6.93 -4.42 15.79
N THR A 319 -6.27 -4.94 14.74
CA THR A 319 -5.41 -4.14 13.90
C THR A 319 -6.26 -3.16 13.08
N TYR A 320 -5.64 -2.09 12.59
CA TYR A 320 -6.37 -1.14 11.73
C TYR A 320 -6.87 -1.83 10.45
N MET A 321 -6.05 -2.69 9.86
CA MET A 321 -6.42 -3.48 8.69
C MET A 321 -7.64 -4.36 8.96
N GLN A 322 -7.67 -5.08 10.09
CA GLN A 322 -8.81 -5.91 10.46
C GLN A 322 -10.09 -5.09 10.61
N LEU A 323 -10.01 -3.93 11.23
CA LEU A 323 -11.17 -3.04 11.37
C LEU A 323 -11.60 -2.44 10.02
N LEU A 324 -10.63 -2.07 9.19
CA LEU A 324 -10.87 -1.55 7.84
C LEU A 324 -11.61 -2.56 6.96
N ARG A 325 -11.29 -3.84 7.06
CA ARG A 325 -11.97 -4.95 6.35
C ARG A 325 -13.44 -5.11 6.76
N ARG A 326 -13.83 -4.63 7.93
CA ARG A 326 -15.22 -4.62 8.41
C ARG A 326 -16.00 -3.40 7.92
N CYS A 327 -15.32 -2.41 7.34
CA CYS A 327 -15.96 -1.21 6.81
C CYS A 327 -16.67 -1.50 5.49
N VAL A 328 -17.73 -0.74 5.24
CA VAL A 328 -18.55 -0.82 4.04
C VAL A 328 -18.25 0.39 3.16
N PRO A 329 -17.99 0.23 1.86
CA PRO A 329 -17.84 1.37 0.95
C PRO A 329 -19.17 2.13 0.84
N ASP A 330 -19.10 3.45 0.97
CA ASP A 330 -20.23 4.32 0.68
C ASP A 330 -20.51 4.30 -0.84
N PRO A 331 -21.72 3.97 -1.28
CA PRO A 331 -22.01 3.83 -2.71
C PRO A 331 -21.85 5.12 -3.52
N ASP A 332 -21.97 6.29 -2.88
CA ASP A 332 -21.88 7.57 -3.56
C ASP A 332 -20.44 8.10 -3.66
N THR A 333 -19.61 7.83 -2.65
CA THR A 333 -18.28 8.43 -2.51
C THR A 333 -17.13 7.42 -2.55
N GLY A 334 -17.43 6.13 -2.35
CA GLY A 334 -16.43 5.08 -2.19
C GLY A 334 -15.69 5.11 -0.84
N LEU A 335 -16.01 6.06 0.04
CA LEU A 335 -15.38 6.17 1.35
C LEU A 335 -15.73 4.96 2.23
N LEU A 336 -14.76 4.48 2.99
CA LEU A 336 -14.94 3.34 3.89
C LEU A 336 -15.61 3.78 5.19
N MET A 337 -16.78 3.22 5.47
CA MET A 337 -17.62 3.57 6.59
C MET A 337 -17.76 2.41 7.55
N LEU A 338 -17.54 2.63 8.82
CA LEU A 338 -17.77 1.62 9.86
C LEU A 338 -19.26 1.56 10.20
N GLN A 339 -19.90 0.46 9.83
CA GLN A 339 -21.32 0.26 10.14
C GLN A 339 -21.48 -0.13 11.62
N LEU A 340 -22.22 0.68 12.36
CA LEU A 340 -22.55 0.40 13.76
C LEU A 340 -23.84 -0.43 13.85
N MET A 341 -23.84 -1.41 14.76
CA MET A 341 -24.98 -2.28 14.98
C MET A 341 -25.93 -1.70 16.00
N ASP A 342 -27.21 -2.06 15.88
CA ASP A 342 -28.19 -1.77 16.91
C ASP A 342 -27.85 -2.54 18.20
N LYS A 343 -28.11 -1.93 19.33
CA LYS A 343 -27.96 -2.55 20.66
C LYS A 343 -28.84 -3.80 20.87
N GLY A 344 -29.90 -3.94 20.07
CA GLY A 344 -30.76 -5.12 20.01
C GLY A 344 -30.25 -6.26 19.13
N SER A 345 -29.04 -6.13 18.56
CA SER A 345 -28.47 -7.15 17.68
C SER A 345 -28.40 -8.52 18.36
N VAL A 346 -28.69 -9.56 17.59
CA VAL A 346 -28.58 -10.97 18.03
C VAL A 346 -27.14 -11.32 18.46
N LEU A 347 -26.15 -10.61 17.94
CA LEU A 347 -24.75 -10.74 18.34
C LEU A 347 -24.57 -10.69 19.87
N TYR A 348 -25.22 -9.74 20.52
CA TYR A 348 -25.11 -9.55 21.97
C TYR A 348 -25.87 -10.59 22.79
N GLN A 349 -26.70 -11.39 22.12
CA GLN A 349 -27.46 -12.48 22.71
C GLN A 349 -26.83 -13.87 22.53
N LEU A 350 -25.72 -13.96 21.78
CA LEU A 350 -24.97 -15.20 21.63
C LEU A 350 -24.27 -15.58 22.95
N SER A 351 -24.30 -16.89 23.27
CA SER A 351 -23.47 -17.41 24.35
C SER A 351 -21.98 -17.26 24.02
N GLU A 352 -21.15 -17.26 25.04
CA GLU A 352 -19.70 -17.20 24.87
C GLU A 352 -19.18 -18.39 24.06
N ASP A 353 -19.69 -19.59 24.31
CA ASP A 353 -19.33 -20.81 23.55
C ASP A 353 -19.71 -20.70 22.08
N ALA A 354 -20.90 -20.18 21.77
CA ALA A 354 -21.36 -19.98 20.41
C ALA A 354 -20.47 -18.95 19.67
N ARG A 355 -20.11 -17.88 20.34
CA ARG A 355 -19.21 -16.85 19.83
C ARG A 355 -17.81 -17.42 19.56
N LYS A 356 -17.27 -18.15 20.54
CA LYS A 356 -15.94 -18.79 20.43
C LYS A 356 -15.88 -19.83 19.32
N ALA A 357 -16.94 -20.58 19.11
CA ALA A 357 -17.02 -21.54 18.00
C ALA A 357 -16.89 -20.85 16.62
N LEU A 358 -17.54 -19.70 16.42
CA LEU A 358 -17.41 -18.87 15.20
C LEU A 358 -16.03 -18.25 15.06
N GLN A 359 -15.38 -17.88 16.17
CA GLN A 359 -14.04 -17.28 16.19
C GLN A 359 -12.91 -18.30 15.96
N THR A 360 -13.17 -19.58 16.18
CA THR A 360 -12.17 -20.65 16.01
C THR A 360 -12.34 -21.45 14.73
N ALA A 361 -13.55 -21.59 14.21
CA ALA A 361 -13.81 -22.27 12.94
C ALA A 361 -13.22 -21.47 11.77
N ARG A 362 -12.41 -22.13 10.95
CA ARG A 362 -11.67 -21.49 9.85
C ARG A 362 -12.04 -22.12 8.51
N THR A 363 -11.99 -21.31 7.47
CA THR A 363 -12.12 -21.74 6.08
C THR A 363 -11.21 -20.90 5.18
N THR A 364 -10.94 -21.40 3.99
CA THR A 364 -10.20 -20.65 2.97
C THR A 364 -11.17 -20.11 1.94
N VAL A 365 -11.10 -18.82 1.66
CA VAL A 365 -11.92 -18.14 0.67
C VAL A 365 -11.03 -17.56 -0.42
N SER A 366 -11.29 -17.96 -1.68
CA SER A 366 -10.46 -17.54 -2.82
C SER A 366 -11.02 -16.31 -3.54
N ALA A 367 -11.80 -15.47 -2.87
CA ALA A 367 -12.46 -14.33 -3.48
C ALA A 367 -12.34 -13.06 -2.63
N GLY A 368 -12.38 -11.91 -3.30
CA GLY A 368 -12.41 -10.61 -2.68
C GLY A 368 -11.18 -10.33 -1.80
N LEU A 369 -11.40 -9.76 -0.63
CA LEU A 369 -10.37 -9.40 0.36
C LEU A 369 -9.63 -10.61 0.98
N PHE A 370 -10.12 -11.83 0.76
CA PHE A 370 -9.63 -13.03 1.44
C PHE A 370 -8.85 -13.98 0.55
N GLN A 371 -8.43 -13.58 -0.62
CA GLN A 371 -7.84 -14.41 -1.69
C GLN A 371 -6.84 -15.47 -1.18
N GLY A 372 -7.33 -16.70 -0.99
CA GLY A 372 -6.52 -17.84 -0.56
C GLY A 372 -6.10 -17.86 0.91
N GLN A 373 -6.54 -16.88 1.70
CA GLN A 373 -6.26 -16.84 3.13
C GLN A 373 -7.19 -17.74 3.93
N SER A 374 -6.64 -18.33 4.99
CA SER A 374 -7.42 -19.03 6.00
C SER A 374 -7.97 -18.02 7.00
N VAL A 375 -9.27 -17.82 7.00
CA VAL A 375 -9.98 -16.85 7.83
C VAL A 375 -11.00 -17.52 8.73
N THR A 376 -11.36 -16.88 9.83
CA THR A 376 -12.40 -17.40 10.72
C THR A 376 -13.80 -17.12 10.15
N LEU A 377 -14.79 -17.89 10.57
CA LEU A 377 -16.19 -17.59 10.23
C LEU A 377 -16.63 -16.24 10.78
N TRP A 378 -16.04 -15.84 11.90
CA TRP A 378 -16.27 -14.54 12.52
C TRP A 378 -15.80 -13.40 11.61
N GLU A 379 -14.58 -13.49 11.05
CA GLU A 379 -14.06 -12.53 10.08
C GLU A 379 -14.92 -12.43 8.83
N LEU A 380 -15.39 -13.56 8.30
CA LEU A 380 -16.28 -13.58 7.14
C LEU A 380 -17.62 -12.92 7.46
N LEU A 381 -18.19 -13.24 8.62
CA LEU A 381 -19.50 -12.77 9.06
C LEU A 381 -19.53 -11.25 9.22
N PHE A 382 -18.46 -10.65 9.72
CA PHE A 382 -18.32 -9.20 9.90
C PHE A 382 -17.66 -8.48 8.73
N SER A 383 -17.34 -9.18 7.65
CA SER A 383 -16.79 -8.55 6.44
C SER A 383 -17.84 -7.70 5.72
N ARG A 384 -17.33 -6.80 4.87
CA ARG A 384 -18.18 -5.94 4.02
C ARG A 384 -19.10 -6.71 3.06
N TYR A 385 -18.81 -7.99 2.81
CA TYR A 385 -19.58 -8.84 1.87
C TYR A 385 -20.88 -9.38 2.46
N VAL A 386 -21.04 -9.34 3.79
CA VAL A 386 -22.24 -9.84 4.46
C VAL A 386 -23.06 -8.65 4.97
N PRO A 387 -24.16 -8.30 4.29
CA PRO A 387 -25.04 -7.21 4.71
C PRO A 387 -25.62 -7.47 6.11
N GLU A 388 -25.88 -6.42 6.86
CA GLU A 388 -26.38 -6.48 8.24
C GLU A 388 -27.63 -7.37 8.38
N ARG A 389 -28.61 -7.21 7.50
CA ARG A 389 -29.80 -8.06 7.48
C ARG A 389 -29.46 -9.55 7.38
N ARG A 390 -28.52 -9.89 6.49
CA ARG A 390 -28.10 -11.28 6.28
C ARG A 390 -27.34 -11.82 7.47
N ARG A 391 -26.48 -11.00 8.06
CA ARG A 391 -25.73 -11.33 9.28
C ARG A 391 -26.67 -11.63 10.44
N GLN A 392 -27.66 -10.78 10.68
CA GLN A 392 -28.67 -10.99 11.73
C GLN A 392 -29.48 -12.27 11.50
N ASP A 393 -29.86 -12.58 10.27
CA ASP A 393 -30.58 -13.81 9.93
C ASP A 393 -29.73 -15.06 10.21
N LEU A 394 -28.48 -15.06 9.77
CA LEU A 394 -27.54 -16.17 10.01
C LEU A 394 -27.28 -16.38 11.50
N LEU A 395 -27.04 -15.32 12.27
CA LEU A 395 -26.82 -15.38 13.70
C LEU A 395 -28.08 -15.87 14.45
N ARG A 396 -29.26 -15.48 14.01
CA ARG A 396 -30.53 -15.92 14.58
C ARG A 396 -30.73 -17.40 14.37
N LYS A 397 -30.49 -17.91 13.16
CA LYS A 397 -30.58 -19.36 12.83
C LYS A 397 -29.52 -20.17 13.58
N TYR A 398 -28.31 -19.65 13.70
CA TYR A 398 -27.22 -20.26 14.46
C TYR A 398 -27.57 -20.36 15.95
N LYS A 399 -28.06 -19.26 16.54
CA LYS A 399 -28.50 -19.21 17.93
C LYS A 399 -29.65 -20.20 18.22
N ALA A 400 -30.59 -20.34 17.26
CA ALA A 400 -31.72 -21.28 17.36
C ALA A 400 -31.31 -22.73 17.14
N GLY A 401 -30.06 -23.03 16.76
CA GLY A 401 -29.59 -24.38 16.44
C GLY A 401 -30.09 -24.95 15.10
N THR A 402 -30.72 -24.12 14.27
CA THR A 402 -31.21 -24.49 12.92
C THR A 402 -30.14 -24.35 11.83
N LEU A 403 -28.98 -23.82 12.19
CA LEU A 403 -27.84 -23.66 11.29
C LEU A 403 -26.55 -24.14 11.99
N SER A 404 -25.93 -25.16 11.44
CA SER A 404 -24.65 -25.70 11.95
C SER A 404 -23.45 -24.88 11.50
N ILE A 405 -22.28 -25.08 12.13
CA ILE A 405 -21.00 -24.44 11.72
C ILE A 405 -20.68 -24.82 10.27
N SER A 406 -20.88 -26.06 9.83
CA SER A 406 -20.61 -26.48 8.45
C SER A 406 -21.50 -25.80 7.43
N GLU A 407 -22.78 -25.66 7.73
CA GLU A 407 -23.74 -24.94 6.88
C GLU A 407 -23.44 -23.42 6.87
N MET A 408 -23.08 -22.87 8.02
CA MET A 408 -22.62 -21.46 8.13
C MET A 408 -21.41 -21.22 7.23
N THR A 409 -20.42 -22.12 7.28
CA THR A 409 -19.22 -22.04 6.44
C THR A 409 -19.57 -22.00 4.96
N ALA A 410 -20.43 -22.93 4.51
CA ALA A 410 -20.85 -23.00 3.11
C ALA A 410 -21.60 -21.73 2.66
N LEU A 411 -22.49 -21.23 3.50
CA LEU A 411 -23.30 -20.04 3.20
C LEU A 411 -22.41 -18.77 3.16
N LEU A 412 -21.52 -18.59 4.13
CA LEU A 412 -20.61 -17.43 4.16
C LEU A 412 -19.66 -17.43 2.98
N THR A 413 -19.07 -18.58 2.65
CA THR A 413 -18.21 -18.73 1.48
C THR A 413 -18.95 -18.36 0.20
N ALA A 414 -20.18 -18.84 0.02
CA ALA A 414 -21.01 -18.52 -1.14
C ALA A 414 -21.37 -17.02 -1.22
N ILE A 415 -21.72 -16.42 -0.08
CA ILE A 415 -22.06 -14.99 -0.01
C ILE A 415 -20.84 -14.13 -0.40
N VAL A 416 -19.69 -14.42 0.17
CA VAL A 416 -18.45 -13.65 -0.09
C VAL A 416 -18.02 -13.81 -1.55
N THR A 417 -18.00 -15.03 -2.07
CA THR A 417 -17.65 -15.29 -3.48
C THR A 417 -18.60 -14.61 -4.45
N GLY A 418 -19.91 -14.66 -4.19
CA GLY A 418 -20.91 -14.01 -5.03
C GLY A 418 -20.86 -12.47 -4.96
N ALA A 419 -20.60 -11.90 -3.80
CA ALA A 419 -20.48 -10.46 -3.63
C ALA A 419 -19.19 -9.91 -4.26
N ALA A 420 -18.07 -10.61 -4.09
CA ALA A 420 -16.80 -10.26 -4.72
C ALA A 420 -16.85 -10.32 -6.26
N GLY A 421 -17.55 -11.32 -6.80
CA GLY A 421 -17.76 -11.45 -8.25
C GLY A 421 -18.56 -10.30 -8.86
N ARG A 422 -19.57 -9.79 -8.15
CA ARG A 422 -20.36 -8.63 -8.60
C ARG A 422 -19.54 -7.32 -8.58
N GLY A 423 -18.68 -7.16 -7.60
CA GLY A 423 -17.77 -6.01 -7.53
C GLY A 423 -16.80 -5.94 -8.72
N ARG A 424 -16.29 -7.10 -9.17
CA ARG A 424 -15.43 -7.18 -10.37
C ARG A 424 -16.20 -6.85 -11.66
N ALA A 425 -17.45 -7.31 -11.80
CA ALA A 425 -18.26 -7.02 -12.98
C ALA A 425 -18.60 -5.52 -13.10
N ALA A 426 -18.82 -4.83 -11.98
CA ALA A 426 -19.08 -3.39 -11.97
C ALA A 426 -17.83 -2.57 -12.35
N SER A 427 -16.65 -2.95 -11.85
CA SER A 427 -15.39 -2.27 -12.22
C SER A 427 -14.95 -2.54 -13.66
N SER A 428 -15.35 -3.69 -14.24
CA SER A 428 -15.01 -4.04 -15.63
C SER A 428 -15.90 -3.33 -16.67
N GLN A 429 -17.05 -2.81 -16.27
CA GLN A 429 -17.92 -2.05 -17.17
C GLN A 429 -17.48 -0.60 -17.37
N GLU A 430 -16.68 -0.04 -16.45
CA GLU A 430 -16.08 1.29 -16.64
C GLU A 430 -14.79 1.27 -17.49
N THR A 431 -14.22 0.09 -17.76
CA THR A 431 -12.93 -0.04 -18.46
C THR A 431 -13.05 -0.59 -19.90
N THR A 432 -14.26 -0.73 -20.47
CA THR A 432 -14.44 -1.27 -21.82
C THR A 432 -14.46 -0.18 -22.89
N GLN A 433 -13.40 0.60 -22.97
CA GLN A 433 -12.95 1.29 -24.18
C GLN A 433 -11.43 1.42 -24.15
N GLN A 434 -10.73 0.36 -24.52
CA GLN A 434 -9.40 0.42 -25.18
C GLN A 434 -8.81 -0.99 -25.38
N GLU A 435 -8.48 -1.24 -26.61
CA GLU A 435 -7.65 -2.22 -27.34
C GLU A 435 -6.95 -3.41 -26.65
N PRO A 436 -6.71 -4.50 -27.43
CA PRO A 436 -6.21 -5.78 -26.89
C PRO A 436 -4.67 -5.80 -26.72
N PRO A 437 -4.16 -6.62 -25.79
CA PRO A 437 -2.73 -6.70 -25.48
C PRO A 437 -1.98 -7.67 -26.43
N PRO A 438 -0.68 -7.45 -26.65
CA PRO A 438 0.19 -8.39 -27.34
C PRO A 438 0.63 -9.55 -26.44
N PRO A 439 1.10 -10.68 -27.01
CA PRO A 439 1.21 -11.95 -26.30
C PRO A 439 2.43 -12.09 -25.40
N ALA A 440 2.25 -12.91 -24.37
CA ALA A 440 3.25 -13.25 -23.37
C ALA A 440 4.41 -14.07 -23.93
N HIS A 441 5.63 -13.78 -23.50
CA HIS A 441 6.78 -14.67 -23.57
C HIS A 441 7.22 -15.12 -22.17
N ASN A 442 7.21 -16.44 -21.99
CA ASN A 442 7.80 -17.15 -20.88
C ASN A 442 9.34 -17.02 -20.88
N GLY A 443 9.94 -16.88 -19.71
CA GLY A 443 11.37 -16.99 -19.51
C GLY A 443 11.71 -17.24 -18.06
N ASP A 444 12.00 -18.49 -17.79
CA ASP A 444 12.43 -19.13 -16.55
C ASP A 444 13.88 -18.78 -16.19
N ALA A 445 14.21 -18.68 -14.91
CA ALA A 445 15.49 -19.01 -14.25
C ALA A 445 15.61 -18.21 -12.96
N GLY A 446 15.62 -18.78 -11.77
CA GLY A 446 16.59 -19.77 -11.26
C GLY A 446 17.41 -19.17 -10.11
N SER A 447 17.01 -19.49 -8.88
CA SER A 447 17.80 -19.85 -7.70
C SER A 447 18.96 -18.95 -7.21
N SER A 448 18.80 -18.56 -6.02
CA SER A 448 19.64 -18.62 -4.78
C SER A 448 19.92 -17.28 -4.11
N ARG A 449 19.28 -17.13 -2.97
CA ARG A 449 19.79 -16.50 -1.73
C ARG A 449 18.73 -16.66 -0.64
N GLN A 450 18.79 -17.77 0.04
CA GLN A 450 17.95 -18.10 1.20
C GLN A 450 18.66 -17.59 2.43
N ASP A 451 18.19 -16.60 3.08
CA ASP A 451 18.19 -16.35 4.53
C ASP A 451 17.85 -14.88 4.90
N GLY A 452 17.93 -13.91 3.96
CA GLY A 452 17.38 -12.57 4.13
C GLY A 452 15.87 -12.48 3.83
N GLU A 453 15.33 -13.53 3.19
CA GLU A 453 14.04 -13.53 2.54
C GLU A 453 12.83 -13.77 3.44
N ARG A 454 13.03 -14.41 4.62
CA ARG A 454 11.89 -14.77 5.48
C ARG A 454 11.30 -13.61 6.26
N HIS A 455 12.06 -12.56 6.56
CA HIS A 455 11.59 -11.41 7.31
C HIS A 455 11.06 -10.28 6.41
N ALA A 456 11.63 -10.12 5.22
CA ALA A 456 11.06 -9.28 4.17
C ALA A 456 9.71 -9.84 3.66
N ALA A 457 9.55 -11.18 3.68
CA ALA A 457 8.37 -11.87 3.19
C ALA A 457 7.08 -11.54 3.98
N VAL A 458 7.15 -11.20 5.25
CA VAL A 458 5.94 -10.93 6.06
C VAL A 458 5.48 -9.47 5.88
N ALA A 459 6.39 -8.51 5.78
CA ALA A 459 6.04 -7.14 5.44
C ALA A 459 5.60 -7.02 3.97
N VAL A 460 6.24 -7.78 3.07
CA VAL A 460 5.83 -7.95 1.67
C VAL A 460 4.50 -8.71 1.55
N ALA A 461 4.18 -9.63 2.46
CA ALA A 461 2.87 -10.29 2.48
C ALA A 461 1.74 -9.31 2.80
N THR A 462 1.95 -8.39 3.74
CA THR A 462 0.97 -7.33 4.04
C THR A 462 0.82 -6.34 2.88
N GLU A 463 1.90 -6.08 2.16
CA GLU A 463 1.89 -5.22 0.98
C GLU A 463 1.30 -5.93 -0.26
N LEU A 464 1.64 -7.21 -0.47
CA LEU A 464 1.03 -8.07 -1.49
C LEU A 464 -0.45 -8.39 -1.22
N GLU A 465 -0.86 -8.46 0.03
CA GLU A 465 -2.28 -8.54 0.39
C GLU A 465 -3.01 -7.27 -0.03
N LEU A 466 -2.43 -6.10 0.18
CA LEU A 466 -2.97 -4.83 -0.27
C LEU A 466 -2.93 -4.66 -1.79
N GLU A 467 -1.90 -5.14 -2.47
CA GLU A 467 -1.81 -5.11 -3.95
C GLU A 467 -2.85 -6.02 -4.59
N ARG A 468 -3.11 -7.20 -4.01
CA ARG A 468 -4.15 -8.12 -4.47
C ARG A 468 -5.59 -7.62 -4.22
N GLU A 469 -5.76 -6.68 -3.29
CA GLU A 469 -7.05 -6.02 -3.06
C GLU A 469 -7.38 -4.94 -4.10
N LEU A 470 -6.37 -4.47 -4.85
CA LEU A 470 -6.51 -3.41 -5.86
C LEU A 470 -6.58 -3.93 -7.31
N GLU A 471 -6.26 -5.22 -7.56
CA GLU A 471 -6.49 -5.91 -8.83
C GLU A 471 -7.89 -6.57 -8.86
#